data_86c7181300f990f97d7df40dac5b9a10
#
_entry.id   86c7181300f990f97d7df40dac5b9a10
#
_cell.length_a   1.000
_cell.length_b   1.000
_cell.length_c   1.000
_cell.angle_alpha   90.00
_cell.angle_beta   90.00
_cell.angle_gamma   90.00
#
_symmetry.space_group_name_H-M   'P 1'
#
loop_
_entity.id
_entity.type
_entity.pdbx_description
1 polymer ?
#
loop_
_entity_poly.entity_id
_entity_poly.type
_entity_poly.pdbx_seq_one_letter_code
_entity_poly.pdbx_strand_id
1 'polypeptide(L)'
;IYASPKWRAYLKSNQTRCIGIGHRAMSDLKFQLRLTLSEEAALVARNNPDDAAISSLINILNRHDAVLKCQFDAFAGYVSEAEANGTQNYPLYEWTKKTVDDPTKKAKYTKSFALYVGGKEVYEKDKADALEAELKPLVGGSIVEKMFKYDSDPAHNPQPPRLG
;
A
#
# COMPACT_ATOMS: atom_id res chain seq x y z
N ILE A 1 11.91 -0.95 -13.11
CA ILE A 1 11.07 -0.78 -11.90
C ILE A 1 10.01 -1.87 -11.95
N TYR A 2 10.23 -2.92 -11.18
CA TYR A 2 9.37 -4.10 -11.18
C TYR A 2 8.27 -3.95 -10.14
N ALA A 3 7.02 -4.04 -10.57
CA ALA A 3 5.92 -4.36 -9.66
C ALA A 3 6.24 -5.74 -9.07
N SER A 4 6.38 -5.81 -7.77
CA SER A 4 6.79 -7.05 -7.12
C SER A 4 5.74 -8.16 -7.39
N PRO A 5 6.16 -9.40 -7.57
CA PRO A 5 5.26 -10.55 -7.69
C PRO A 5 4.22 -10.65 -6.55
N LYS A 6 4.50 -10.02 -5.43
CA LYS A 6 3.65 -9.99 -4.24
C LYS A 6 2.40 -9.12 -4.41
N TRP A 7 2.48 -8.03 -5.17
CA TRP A 7 1.32 -7.20 -5.50
C TRP A 7 0.31 -7.97 -6.35
N ARG A 8 0.83 -8.78 -7.27
CA ARG A 8 0.03 -9.70 -8.08
C ARG A 8 -0.72 -10.72 -7.22
N ALA A 9 -0.07 -11.25 -6.19
CA ALA A 9 -0.67 -12.18 -5.23
C ALA A 9 -1.77 -11.52 -4.39
N TYR A 10 -1.60 -10.26 -4.00
CA TYR A 10 -2.62 -9.48 -3.28
C TYR A 10 -3.88 -9.31 -4.10
N LEU A 11 -3.76 -8.90 -5.35
CA LEU A 11 -4.89 -8.72 -6.25
C LEU A 11 -5.58 -10.07 -6.57
N LYS A 12 -4.81 -11.16 -6.65
CA LYS A 12 -5.34 -12.52 -6.86
C LYS A 12 -5.95 -13.11 -5.58
N SER A 13 -5.33 -12.94 -4.42
CA SER A 13 -5.81 -13.53 -3.17
C SER A 13 -7.15 -12.94 -2.71
N ASN A 14 -7.38 -11.66 -3.02
CA ASN A 14 -8.65 -11.02 -2.72
C ASN A 14 -9.79 -11.49 -3.66
N GLN A 15 -9.46 -12.12 -4.79
CA GLN A 15 -10.47 -12.71 -5.68
C GLN A 15 -11.01 -14.04 -5.18
N THR A 16 -10.21 -14.81 -4.48
CA THR A 16 -10.58 -16.16 -4.03
C THR A 16 -11.30 -16.19 -2.70
N ARG A 17 -11.30 -15.08 -1.96
CA ARG A 17 -11.83 -15.00 -0.59
C ARG A 17 -13.32 -14.63 -0.49
N CYS A 18 -14.01 -14.41 -1.58
CA CYS A 18 -15.45 -14.14 -1.55
C CYS A 18 -16.32 -15.39 -1.33
N ILE A 19 -15.73 -16.56 -1.16
CA ILE A 19 -16.47 -17.82 -0.94
C ILE A 19 -15.96 -18.43 0.36
N GLY A 20 -16.51 -17.99 1.47
CA GLY A 20 -16.22 -18.59 2.76
C GLY A 20 -16.79 -17.77 3.89
N ILE A 21 -18.03 -18.02 4.21
CA ILE A 21 -18.62 -17.60 5.49
C ILE A 21 -17.99 -18.50 6.55
N GLY A 22 -16.74 -18.16 6.93
CA GLY A 22 -16.08 -18.75 8.09
C GLY A 22 -15.89 -17.66 9.11
N HIS A 23 -16.33 -17.87 10.33
CA HIS A 23 -15.98 -17.02 11.45
C HIS A 23 -14.46 -17.02 11.59
N ARG A 24 -13.81 -15.94 11.11
CA ARG A 24 -12.38 -15.75 11.37
C ARG A 24 -12.22 -15.35 12.83
N ALA A 25 -11.41 -16.10 13.55
CA ALA A 25 -10.95 -15.68 14.86
C ALA A 25 -10.26 -14.31 14.74
N MET A 26 -10.41 -13.43 15.77
CA MET A 26 -9.77 -12.10 15.79
C MET A 26 -8.25 -12.17 15.57
N SER A 27 -7.60 -13.30 15.92
CA SER A 27 -6.19 -13.57 15.68
C SER A 27 -5.80 -13.70 14.20
N ASP A 28 -6.77 -13.93 13.30
CA ASP A 28 -6.53 -14.05 11.86
C ASP A 28 -6.63 -12.72 11.11
N LEU A 29 -7.01 -11.65 11.80
CA LEU A 29 -7.09 -10.31 11.21
C LEU A 29 -5.69 -9.80 10.90
N LYS A 30 -5.53 -9.33 9.67
CA LYS A 30 -4.31 -8.70 9.19
C LYS A 30 -4.57 -7.22 8.93
N PHE A 31 -3.56 -6.43 9.19
CA PHE A 31 -3.63 -4.98 9.05
C PHE A 31 -2.54 -4.47 8.11
N GLN A 32 -2.79 -3.33 7.52
CA GLN A 32 -1.81 -2.60 6.74
C GLN A 32 -1.80 -1.14 7.20
N LEU A 33 -0.62 -0.60 7.47
CA LEU A 33 -0.46 0.83 7.68
C LEU A 33 -0.19 1.51 6.35
N ARG A 34 -0.83 2.66 6.16
CA ARG A 34 -0.62 3.53 5.01
C ARG A 34 -0.34 4.94 5.48
N LEU A 35 0.62 5.57 4.82
CA LEU A 35 1.01 6.96 5.09
C LEU A 35 0.69 7.84 3.90
N THR A 36 0.21 9.04 4.18
CA THR A 36 0.23 10.14 3.23
C THR A 36 1.38 11.05 3.63
N LEU A 37 2.38 11.18 2.76
CA LEU A 37 3.52 12.05 2.98
C LEU A 37 3.24 13.44 2.41
N SER A 38 3.99 14.44 2.89
CA SER A 38 4.03 15.74 2.22
C SER A 38 4.55 15.58 0.80
N GLU A 39 4.26 16.53 -0.07
CA GLU A 39 4.70 16.47 -1.46
C GLU A 39 6.23 16.34 -1.58
N GLU A 40 6.95 17.14 -0.79
CA GLU A 40 8.42 17.09 -0.76
C GLU A 40 8.94 15.76 -0.23
N ALA A 41 8.40 15.27 0.87
CA ALA A 41 8.80 13.99 1.46
C ALA A 41 8.47 12.82 0.53
N ALA A 42 7.34 12.86 -0.15
CA ALA A 42 6.95 11.84 -1.13
C ALA A 42 7.93 11.78 -2.31
N LEU A 43 8.32 12.94 -2.81
CA LEU A 43 9.30 13.04 -3.90
C LEU A 43 10.65 12.44 -3.48
N VAL A 44 11.12 12.78 -2.29
CA VAL A 44 12.36 12.24 -1.72
C VAL A 44 12.25 10.73 -1.53
N ALA A 45 11.17 10.24 -0.95
CA ALA A 45 10.96 8.81 -0.68
C ALA A 45 10.93 7.98 -1.96
N ARG A 46 10.43 8.54 -3.07
CA ARG A 46 10.37 7.85 -4.37
C ARG A 46 11.72 7.84 -5.09
N ASN A 47 12.50 8.92 -4.98
CA ASN A 47 13.74 9.09 -5.74
C ASN A 47 14.99 8.72 -4.94
N ASN A 48 15.02 9.04 -3.66
CA ASN A 48 16.17 8.77 -2.78
C ASN A 48 15.70 8.52 -1.34
N PRO A 49 15.26 7.28 -1.02
CA PRO A 49 14.74 6.95 0.31
C PRO A 49 15.79 7.06 1.43
N ASP A 50 17.07 7.12 1.10
CA ASP A 50 18.17 7.26 2.07
C ASP A 50 18.51 8.72 2.40
N ASP A 51 17.77 9.68 1.84
CA ASP A 51 18.00 11.10 2.08
C ASP A 51 17.76 11.48 3.54
N ALA A 52 18.63 12.35 4.05
CA ALA A 52 18.54 12.85 5.44
C ALA A 52 17.21 13.57 5.73
N ALA A 53 16.56 14.14 4.72
CA ALA A 53 15.28 14.83 4.87
C ALA A 53 14.16 13.98 5.45
N ILE A 54 14.20 12.66 5.23
CA ILE A 54 13.20 11.70 5.74
C ILE A 54 13.81 10.67 6.70
N SER A 55 15.02 10.92 7.19
CA SER A 55 15.74 9.96 8.05
C SER A 55 14.98 9.59 9.32
N SER A 56 14.25 10.52 9.93
CA SER A 56 13.44 10.24 11.12
C SER A 56 12.38 9.19 10.86
N LEU A 57 11.73 9.24 9.70
CA LEU A 57 10.77 8.23 9.26
C LEU A 57 11.47 6.90 8.96
N ILE A 58 12.51 6.94 8.15
CA ILE A 58 13.23 5.73 7.71
C ILE A 58 13.85 4.98 8.89
N ASN A 59 14.38 5.67 9.89
CA ASN A 59 14.92 5.04 11.10
C ASN A 59 13.87 4.24 11.87
N ILE A 60 12.66 4.77 11.99
CA ILE A 60 11.54 4.04 12.60
C ILE A 60 11.21 2.80 11.78
N LEU A 61 11.09 2.95 10.47
CA LEU A 61 10.75 1.84 9.58
C LEU A 61 11.80 0.73 9.63
N ASN A 62 13.08 1.09 9.67
CA ASN A 62 14.16 0.11 9.75
C ASN A 62 14.13 -0.71 11.06
N ARG A 63 13.74 -0.09 12.17
CA ARG A 63 13.59 -0.81 13.44
C ARG A 63 12.50 -1.87 13.39
N HIS A 64 11.51 -1.71 12.55
CA HIS A 64 10.37 -2.63 12.39
C HIS A 64 10.48 -3.52 11.14
N ASP A 65 11.62 -3.51 10.44
CA ASP A 65 11.77 -4.20 9.15
C ASP A 65 10.66 -3.78 8.16
N ALA A 66 10.32 -2.50 8.17
CA ALA A 66 9.27 -1.93 7.35
C ALA A 66 9.85 -1.17 6.17
N VAL A 67 9.14 -1.18 5.04
CA VAL A 67 9.52 -0.52 3.79
C VAL A 67 8.34 0.27 3.23
N LEU A 68 8.63 1.47 2.71
CA LEU A 68 7.65 2.28 1.98
C LEU A 68 7.46 1.76 0.55
N LYS A 69 6.20 1.64 0.15
CA LYS A 69 5.82 1.33 -1.25
C LYS A 69 4.82 2.37 -1.74
N CYS A 70 5.21 3.18 -2.71
CA CYS A 70 4.34 4.17 -3.31
C CYS A 70 3.16 3.50 -4.02
N GLN A 71 1.94 3.90 -3.70
CA GLN A 71 0.74 3.30 -4.29
C GLN A 71 0.62 3.62 -5.79
N PHE A 72 0.96 4.84 -6.20
CA PHE A 72 0.95 5.18 -7.62
C PHE A 72 1.92 4.31 -8.42
N ASP A 73 3.14 4.13 -7.92
CA ASP A 73 4.16 3.32 -8.61
C ASP A 73 3.73 1.84 -8.70
N ALA A 74 3.04 1.34 -7.68
CA ALA A 74 2.47 -0.01 -7.70
C ALA A 74 1.35 -0.16 -8.76
N PHE A 75 0.47 0.83 -8.86
CA PHE A 75 -0.59 0.83 -9.88
C PHE A 75 -0.02 0.93 -11.30
N ALA A 76 0.94 1.82 -11.51
CA ALA A 76 1.62 1.98 -12.80
C ALA A 76 2.36 0.69 -13.22
N GLY A 77 3.00 0.03 -12.27
CA GLY A 77 3.66 -1.26 -12.49
C GLY A 77 2.67 -2.36 -12.89
N TYR A 78 1.50 -2.43 -12.23
CA TYR A 78 0.45 -3.37 -12.58
C TYR A 78 -0.08 -3.16 -14.00
N VAL A 79 -0.32 -1.91 -14.38
CA VAL A 79 -0.76 -1.55 -15.73
C VAL A 79 0.29 -1.95 -16.77
N SER A 80 1.56 -1.60 -16.54
CA SER A 80 2.65 -1.95 -17.46
C SER A 80 2.80 -3.45 -17.64
N GLU A 81 2.67 -4.19 -16.56
CA GLU A 81 2.73 -5.65 -16.58
C GLU A 81 1.56 -6.26 -17.36
N ALA A 82 0.34 -5.73 -17.16
CA ALA A 82 -0.86 -6.19 -17.86
C ALA A 82 -0.74 -5.95 -19.36
N GLU A 83 -0.25 -4.79 -19.76
CA GLU A 83 -0.04 -4.42 -21.16
C GLU A 83 1.02 -5.29 -21.84
N ALA A 84 2.05 -5.69 -21.10
CA ALA A 84 3.11 -6.56 -21.61
C ALA A 84 2.69 -8.03 -21.74
N ASN A 85 1.82 -8.53 -20.86
CA ASN A 85 1.47 -9.96 -20.74
C ASN A 85 0.03 -10.29 -21.18
N GLY A 86 -0.73 -9.29 -21.64
CA GLY A 86 -2.12 -9.46 -22.04
C GLY A 86 -3.10 -9.07 -20.93
N THR A 87 -3.88 -8.04 -21.20
CA THR A 87 -4.77 -7.40 -20.22
C THR A 87 -5.89 -8.31 -19.73
N GLN A 88 -6.27 -9.32 -20.52
CA GLN A 88 -7.31 -10.29 -20.16
C GLN A 88 -6.99 -11.12 -18.91
N ASN A 89 -5.71 -11.22 -18.54
CA ASN A 89 -5.26 -11.93 -17.35
C ASN A 89 -5.21 -11.05 -16.10
N TYR A 90 -5.59 -9.78 -16.22
CA TYR A 90 -5.47 -8.77 -15.16
C TYR A 90 -6.85 -8.15 -14.88
N PRO A 91 -7.64 -8.74 -13.98
CA PRO A 91 -9.04 -8.33 -13.77
C PRO A 91 -9.23 -6.88 -13.31
N LEU A 92 -8.22 -6.27 -12.70
CA LEU A 92 -8.28 -4.88 -12.24
C LEU A 92 -7.64 -3.90 -13.23
N TYR A 93 -7.30 -4.35 -14.43
CA TYR A 93 -6.61 -3.51 -15.41
C TYR A 93 -7.38 -2.23 -15.73
N GLU A 94 -8.65 -2.34 -16.08
CA GLU A 94 -9.48 -1.19 -16.47
C GLU A 94 -9.57 -0.14 -15.36
N TRP A 95 -9.85 -0.59 -14.14
CA TRP A 95 -9.92 0.31 -12.98
C TRP A 95 -8.57 0.96 -12.70
N THR A 96 -7.50 0.17 -12.72
CA THR A 96 -6.14 0.64 -12.42
C THR A 96 -5.66 1.62 -13.50
N LYS A 97 -5.93 1.32 -14.76
CA LYS A 97 -5.59 2.20 -15.89
C LYS A 97 -6.26 3.57 -15.76
N LYS A 98 -7.56 3.60 -15.49
CA LYS A 98 -8.30 4.84 -15.25
C LYS A 98 -7.71 5.64 -14.08
N THR A 99 -7.30 4.95 -13.03
CA THR A 99 -6.70 5.57 -11.85
C THR A 99 -5.33 6.18 -12.17
N VAL A 100 -4.50 5.49 -12.93
CA VAL A 100 -3.17 5.96 -13.34
C VAL A 100 -3.26 7.15 -14.29
N ASP A 101 -4.23 7.14 -15.20
CA ASP A 101 -4.40 8.18 -16.21
C ASP A 101 -5.12 9.45 -15.67
N ASP A 102 -5.77 9.37 -14.51
CA ASP A 102 -6.47 10.50 -13.90
C ASP A 102 -5.47 11.41 -13.15
N PRO A 103 -5.28 12.67 -13.57
CA PRO A 103 -4.33 13.58 -12.92
C PRO A 103 -4.61 13.84 -11.44
N THR A 104 -5.88 13.89 -11.04
CA THR A 104 -6.29 14.09 -9.65
C THR A 104 -5.90 12.90 -8.80
N LYS A 105 -6.14 11.70 -9.29
CA LYS A 105 -5.77 10.47 -8.60
C LYS A 105 -4.26 10.25 -8.59
N LYS A 106 -3.57 10.60 -9.66
CA LYS A 106 -2.11 10.61 -9.70
C LYS A 106 -1.53 11.48 -8.59
N ALA A 107 -1.99 12.72 -8.44
CA ALA A 107 -1.54 13.63 -7.38
C ALA A 107 -1.77 13.04 -5.99
N LYS A 108 -2.91 12.39 -5.77
CA LYS A 108 -3.24 11.72 -4.50
C LYS A 108 -2.32 10.53 -4.22
N TYR A 109 -2.19 9.62 -5.17
CA TYR A 109 -1.50 8.34 -4.95
C TYR A 109 0.02 8.43 -5.02
N THR A 110 0.60 9.47 -5.63
CA THR A 110 2.04 9.73 -5.55
C THR A 110 2.49 10.13 -4.13
N LYS A 111 1.58 10.60 -3.30
CA LYS A 111 1.82 10.92 -1.89
C LYS A 111 1.44 9.78 -0.94
N SER A 112 0.79 8.75 -1.44
CA SER A 112 0.28 7.64 -0.63
C SER A 112 1.24 6.45 -0.68
N PHE A 113 1.62 5.98 0.50
CA PHE A 113 2.56 4.87 0.67
C PHE A 113 1.95 3.79 1.53
N ALA A 114 2.07 2.54 1.10
CA ALA A 114 1.80 1.39 1.94
C ALA A 114 3.08 0.95 2.65
N LEU A 115 2.96 0.54 3.90
CA LEU A 115 4.06 -0.01 4.67
C LEU A 115 4.03 -1.54 4.58
N TYR A 116 5.13 -2.12 4.11
CA TYR A 116 5.36 -3.55 4.10
C TYR A 116 6.26 -3.91 5.28
N VAL A 117 5.87 -4.88 6.08
CA VAL A 117 6.64 -5.32 7.25
C VAL A 117 7.14 -6.75 7.00
N GLY A 118 8.45 -6.96 7.09
CA GLY A 118 9.07 -8.26 6.81
C GLY A 118 8.78 -8.76 5.39
N GLY A 119 8.62 -7.85 4.43
CA GLY A 119 8.26 -8.15 3.06
C GLY A 119 6.79 -8.52 2.84
N LYS A 120 5.93 -8.37 3.86
CA LYS A 120 4.49 -8.68 3.79
C LYS A 120 3.67 -7.40 3.71
N GLU A 121 2.66 -7.41 2.85
CA GLU A 121 1.70 -6.31 2.70
C GLU A 121 0.81 -6.11 3.91
N VAL A 122 0.40 -7.22 4.49
CA VAL A 122 -0.49 -7.26 5.65
C VAL A 122 0.19 -8.05 6.76
N TYR A 123 -0.02 -7.65 7.98
CA TYR A 123 0.65 -8.18 9.15
C TYR A 123 -0.27 -8.20 10.35
N GLU A 124 0.15 -8.91 11.38
CA GLU A 124 -0.61 -9.10 12.61
C GLU A 124 -0.82 -7.77 13.34
N LYS A 125 -1.89 -7.73 14.13
CA LYS A 125 -2.29 -6.55 14.91
C LYS A 125 -1.16 -6.00 15.77
N ASP A 126 -0.42 -6.85 16.45
CA ASP A 126 0.66 -6.44 17.35
C ASP A 126 1.76 -5.68 16.61
N LYS A 127 2.12 -6.13 15.43
CA LYS A 127 3.11 -5.44 14.58
C LYS A 127 2.58 -4.11 14.06
N ALA A 128 1.32 -4.08 13.63
CA ALA A 128 0.69 -2.86 13.17
C ALA A 128 0.58 -1.82 14.29
N ASP A 129 0.15 -2.23 15.47
CA ASP A 129 -0.01 -1.35 16.63
C ASP A 129 1.34 -0.78 17.11
N ALA A 130 2.39 -1.61 17.17
CA ALA A 130 3.73 -1.17 17.55
C ALA A 130 4.31 -0.15 16.58
N LEU A 131 4.18 -0.38 15.30
CA LEU A 131 4.64 0.54 14.26
C LEU A 131 3.82 1.83 14.25
N GLU A 132 2.51 1.74 14.39
CA GLU A 132 1.60 2.89 14.50
C GLU A 132 1.98 3.78 15.68
N ALA A 133 2.25 3.20 16.84
CA ALA A 133 2.62 3.95 18.04
C ALA A 133 3.90 4.77 17.85
N GLU A 134 4.91 4.22 17.17
CA GLU A 134 6.15 4.95 16.89
C GLU A 134 6.00 6.00 15.80
N LEU A 135 5.13 5.78 14.82
CA LEU A 135 4.89 6.73 13.73
C LEU A 135 3.96 7.89 14.13
N LYS A 136 3.11 7.67 15.12
CA LYS A 136 2.11 8.65 15.55
C LYS A 136 2.67 10.05 15.86
N PRO A 137 3.83 10.21 16.52
CA PRO A 137 4.43 11.53 16.76
C PRO A 137 4.81 12.29 15.49
N LEU A 138 5.03 11.60 14.38
CA LEU A 138 5.38 12.23 13.10
C LEU A 138 4.16 12.71 12.31
N VAL A 139 2.98 12.21 12.64
CA VAL A 139 1.74 12.55 11.92
C VAL A 139 1.38 14.00 12.14
N GLY A 140 1.07 14.71 11.07
CA GLY A 140 0.80 16.14 11.09
C GLY A 140 2.05 17.02 11.03
N GLY A 141 3.23 16.42 10.95
CA GLY A 141 4.51 17.13 10.78
C GLY A 141 4.86 17.38 9.31
N SER A 142 6.10 17.75 9.07
CA SER A 142 6.60 18.11 7.74
C SER A 142 6.80 16.91 6.81
N ILE A 143 6.91 15.69 7.35
CA ILE A 143 7.14 14.47 6.58
C ILE A 143 5.84 13.70 6.36
N VAL A 144 5.13 13.36 7.43
CA VAL A 144 3.89 12.57 7.40
C VAL A 144 2.69 13.47 7.64
N GLU A 145 1.81 13.58 6.66
CA GLU A 145 0.56 14.34 6.80
C GLU A 145 -0.53 13.53 7.49
N LYS A 146 -0.69 12.27 7.09
CA LYS A 146 -1.75 11.38 7.58
C LYS A 146 -1.24 9.96 7.70
N MET A 147 -1.87 9.20 8.59
CA MET A 147 -1.64 7.77 8.76
C MET A 147 -2.98 7.05 8.90
N PHE A 148 -3.10 5.92 8.20
CA PHE A 148 -4.27 5.07 8.28
C PHE A 148 -3.85 3.63 8.58
N LYS A 149 -4.60 2.97 9.45
CA LYS A 149 -4.50 1.53 9.67
C LYS A 149 -5.70 0.85 9.03
N TYR A 150 -5.45 0.11 7.98
CA TYR A 150 -6.46 -0.63 7.25
C TYR A 150 -6.56 -2.06 7.75
N ASP A 151 -7.79 -2.49 7.95
CA ASP A 151 -8.16 -3.86 8.17
C ASP A 151 -8.24 -4.57 6.80
N SER A 152 -7.72 -5.78 6.71
CA SER A 152 -7.78 -6.57 5.47
C SER A 152 -9.13 -7.26 5.25
N ASP A 153 -10.06 -7.15 6.20
CA ASP A 153 -11.40 -7.70 6.06
C ASP A 153 -12.17 -6.95 4.95
N PRO A 154 -12.61 -7.63 3.88
CA PRO A 154 -13.37 -6.99 2.80
C PRO A 154 -14.67 -6.33 3.24
N ALA A 155 -15.26 -6.75 4.37
CA ALA A 155 -16.44 -6.12 4.94
C ALA A 155 -16.18 -4.70 5.44
N HIS A 156 -14.95 -4.43 5.93
CA HIS A 156 -14.54 -3.13 6.45
C HIS A 156 -13.77 -2.31 5.42
N ASN A 157 -13.21 -2.96 4.40
CA ASN A 157 -12.39 -2.34 3.37
C ASN A 157 -12.78 -2.87 1.98
N PRO A 158 -13.87 -2.37 1.40
CA PRO A 158 -14.36 -2.84 0.11
C PRO A 158 -13.29 -2.70 -0.99
N GLN A 159 -13.13 -3.74 -1.79
CA GLN A 159 -12.23 -3.72 -2.93
C GLN A 159 -12.85 -2.97 -4.11
N PRO A 160 -12.04 -2.46 -5.05
CA PRO A 160 -12.54 -1.82 -6.26
C PRO A 160 -13.49 -2.73 -7.03
N PRO A 161 -14.51 -2.17 -7.70
CA PRO A 161 -15.44 -2.98 -8.50
C PRO A 161 -14.70 -3.69 -9.64
N ARG A 162 -15.01 -4.95 -9.84
CA ARG A 162 -14.57 -5.69 -11.02
C ARG A 162 -15.41 -5.21 -12.19
N LEU A 163 -14.77 -4.62 -13.16
CA LEU A 163 -15.39 -4.36 -14.45
C LEU A 163 -15.33 -5.68 -15.23
N GLY A 164 -16.48 -6.32 -15.35
CA GLY A 164 -16.63 -7.56 -16.12
C GLY A 164 -16.46 -7.32 -17.61
#